data_e9a5660a76c7379e763cfac617e61844
#
_entry.id   e9a5660a76c7379e763cfac617e61844
#
_cell.length_a   1.000
_cell.length_b   1.000
_cell.length_c   1.000
_cell.angle_alpha   90.00
_cell.angle_beta   90.00
_cell.angle_gamma   90.00
#
_symmetry.space_group_name_H-M   'P 1'
#
loop_
_entity.id
_entity.type
_entity.pdbx_description
1 polymer ?
#
loop_
_entity_poly.entity_id
_entity_poly.type
_entity_poly.pdbx_seq_one_letter_code
_entity_poly.pdbx_strand_id
1 'polypeptide(L)'
;MLISSKKWHKNFLYVAVGISLVGMLLAYAELAGKFIRFPEYNSPFRDIYGYREMAAGAHDALQKNNSPRPKALAVTNWTMGSRVMYYNLPYGHEVFVLDFRQDQFDIWQTKSPEGYDLLFYNTKFENIDVQRFLLCDSVSVAGGMDLTINGSKVNSVEYVWCHNYQGVKK
;
A
#
# COMPACT_ATOMS: atom_id res chain seq x y z
N MET A 1 22.44 1.81 35.34
CA MET A 1 21.72 0.55 35.17
C MET A 1 22.67 -0.63 35.18
N LEU A 2 22.65 -1.44 36.23
CA LEU A 2 23.64 -2.49 36.48
C LEU A 2 23.34 -3.71 35.59
N ILE A 3 24.05 -3.86 34.48
CA ILE A 3 24.14 -5.16 33.80
C ILE A 3 24.91 -6.07 34.76
N SER A 4 24.15 -6.93 35.40
CA SER A 4 24.65 -7.86 36.41
C SER A 4 25.93 -8.55 35.93
N SER A 5 26.93 -8.56 36.80
CA SER A 5 28.26 -9.16 36.60
C SER A 5 28.26 -10.69 36.45
N LYS A 6 27.09 -11.35 36.38
CA LYS A 6 27.01 -12.79 36.21
C LYS A 6 27.37 -13.15 34.76
N LYS A 7 28.39 -13.98 34.60
CA LYS A 7 28.95 -14.44 33.33
C LYS A 7 27.90 -15.04 32.37
N TRP A 8 26.87 -15.69 32.92
CA TRP A 8 25.80 -16.29 32.14
C TRP A 8 24.89 -15.26 31.48
N HIS A 9 24.63 -14.07 32.10
CA HIS A 9 23.86 -13.00 31.49
C HIS A 9 24.56 -12.41 30.25
N LYS A 10 25.89 -12.28 30.33
CA LYS A 10 26.69 -11.81 29.18
C LYS A 10 26.63 -12.82 28.02
N ASN A 11 26.79 -14.12 28.36
CA ASN A 11 26.71 -15.16 27.33
C ASN A 11 25.31 -15.23 26.70
N PHE A 12 24.24 -15.13 27.51
CA PHE A 12 22.88 -15.07 27.02
C PHE A 12 22.67 -13.87 26.09
N LEU A 13 23.17 -12.69 26.49
CA LEU A 13 23.08 -11.49 25.65
C LEU A 13 23.78 -11.68 24.30
N TYR A 14 25.01 -12.21 24.28
CA TYR A 14 25.73 -12.47 23.04
C TYR A 14 25.00 -13.48 22.14
N VAL A 15 24.47 -14.53 22.71
CA VAL A 15 23.67 -15.53 21.96
C VAL A 15 22.39 -14.88 21.40
N ALA A 16 21.66 -14.12 22.21
CA ALA A 16 20.45 -13.44 21.77
C ALA A 16 20.72 -12.45 20.64
N VAL A 17 21.78 -11.63 20.78
CA VAL A 17 22.22 -10.69 19.73
C VAL A 17 22.63 -11.46 18.47
N GLY A 18 23.40 -12.54 18.61
CA GLY A 18 23.83 -13.37 17.48
C GLY A 18 22.63 -13.96 16.71
N ILE A 19 21.67 -14.54 17.41
CA ILE A 19 20.44 -15.08 16.80
C ILE A 19 19.64 -13.97 16.10
N SER A 20 19.50 -12.81 16.74
CA SER A 20 18.78 -11.67 16.15
C SER A 20 19.46 -11.15 14.89
N LEU A 21 20.78 -11.06 14.87
CA LEU A 21 21.54 -10.64 13.68
C LEU A 21 21.38 -11.65 12.54
N VAL A 22 21.50 -12.95 12.82
CA VAL A 22 21.28 -14.00 11.80
C VAL A 22 19.86 -13.94 11.27
N GLY A 23 18.85 -13.83 12.15
CA GLY A 23 17.45 -13.71 11.73
C GLY A 23 17.21 -12.49 10.85
N MET A 24 17.80 -11.34 11.22
CA MET A 24 17.70 -10.12 10.42
C MET A 24 18.38 -10.27 9.05
N LEU A 25 19.56 -10.87 8.99
CA LEU A 25 20.27 -11.12 7.72
C LEU A 25 19.48 -12.07 6.81
N LEU A 26 18.88 -13.12 7.36
CA LEU A 26 18.01 -14.04 6.60
C LEU A 26 16.76 -13.33 6.07
N ALA A 27 16.13 -12.48 6.88
CA ALA A 27 14.99 -11.69 6.44
C ALA A 27 15.36 -10.71 5.31
N TYR A 28 16.49 -10.02 5.42
CA TYR A 28 16.98 -9.16 4.34
C TYR A 28 17.36 -9.93 3.09
N ALA A 29 17.98 -11.09 3.23
CA ALA A 29 18.28 -11.96 2.09
C ALA A 29 17.00 -12.40 1.36
N GLU A 30 15.96 -12.77 2.11
CA GLU A 30 14.66 -13.13 1.53
C GLU A 30 13.99 -11.93 0.84
N LEU A 31 14.02 -10.74 1.45
CA LEU A 31 13.49 -9.52 0.84
C LEU A 31 14.19 -9.17 -0.48
N ALA A 32 15.50 -9.37 -0.55
CA ALA A 32 16.29 -9.09 -1.75
C ALA A 32 16.18 -10.18 -2.82
N GLY A 33 16.28 -11.44 -2.39
CA GLY A 33 16.42 -12.59 -3.28
C GLY A 33 15.13 -13.36 -3.54
N LYS A 34 14.12 -13.22 -2.68
CA LYS A 34 12.81 -13.90 -2.81
C LYS A 34 12.97 -15.40 -3.01
N PHE A 35 13.75 -16.06 -2.15
CA PHE A 35 14.11 -17.47 -2.30
C PHE A 35 12.99 -18.41 -1.90
N ILE A 36 12.16 -18.01 -0.91
CA ILE A 36 11.15 -18.85 -0.32
C ILE A 36 9.83 -18.71 -1.09
N ARG A 37 9.25 -19.85 -1.47
CA ARG A 37 7.91 -19.90 -2.01
C ARG A 37 6.92 -20.07 -0.87
N PHE A 38 6.19 -19.01 -0.55
CA PHE A 38 5.09 -19.06 0.41
C PHE A 38 3.80 -19.57 -0.23
N PRO A 39 2.86 -20.15 0.54
CA PRO A 39 1.51 -20.39 0.06
C PRO A 39 0.84 -19.09 -0.39
N GLU A 40 -0.15 -19.20 -1.28
CA GLU A 40 -0.87 -18.04 -1.82
C GLU A 40 -1.43 -17.17 -0.69
N TYR A 41 -1.23 -15.86 -0.81
CA TYR A 41 -1.64 -14.82 0.13
C TYR A 41 -1.09 -14.95 1.57
N ASN A 42 -0.15 -15.86 1.81
CA ASN A 42 0.40 -16.13 3.15
C ASN A 42 1.87 -15.74 3.31
N SER A 43 2.39 -14.88 2.44
CA SER A 43 3.73 -14.34 2.61
C SER A 43 3.75 -13.35 3.79
N PRO A 44 4.72 -13.46 4.72
CA PRO A 44 4.90 -12.47 5.79
C PRO A 44 5.32 -11.09 5.26
N PHE A 45 5.78 -11.02 4.02
CA PHE A 45 6.24 -9.79 3.36
C PHE A 45 5.22 -9.23 2.36
N ARG A 46 4.00 -9.76 2.31
CA ARG A 46 2.95 -9.37 1.36
C ARG A 46 2.67 -7.86 1.33
N ASP A 47 2.84 -7.19 2.47
CA ASP A 47 2.60 -5.76 2.62
C ASP A 47 3.75 -4.88 2.11
N ILE A 48 4.85 -5.50 1.65
CA ILE A 48 6.04 -4.79 1.16
C ILE A 48 6.19 -4.95 -0.34
N TYR A 49 5.63 -6.03 -0.92
CA TYR A 49 5.82 -6.37 -2.32
C TYR A 49 4.77 -5.76 -3.24
N GLY A 50 5.19 -5.46 -4.49
CA GLY A 50 4.31 -5.19 -5.61
C GLY A 50 3.85 -3.73 -5.74
N TYR A 51 4.25 -2.84 -4.85
CA TYR A 51 3.81 -1.43 -4.92
C TYR A 51 4.34 -0.69 -6.16
N ARG A 52 5.49 -1.08 -6.68
CA ARG A 52 6.02 -0.50 -7.92
C ARG A 52 5.16 -0.92 -9.11
N GLU A 53 4.81 -2.18 -9.20
CA GLU A 53 3.94 -2.74 -10.23
C GLU A 53 2.53 -2.16 -10.12
N MET A 54 2.01 -2.04 -8.90
CA MET A 54 0.72 -1.36 -8.66
C MET A 54 0.75 0.10 -9.09
N ALA A 55 1.82 0.85 -8.79
CA ALA A 55 1.94 2.24 -9.21
C ALA A 55 2.01 2.38 -10.75
N ALA A 56 2.72 1.48 -11.44
CA ALA A 56 2.75 1.45 -12.88
C ALA A 56 1.37 1.15 -13.48
N GLY A 57 0.66 0.15 -12.96
CA GLY A 57 -0.70 -0.17 -13.40
C GLY A 57 -1.71 0.96 -13.17
N ALA A 58 -1.59 1.65 -12.04
CA ALA A 58 -2.42 2.81 -11.77
C ALA A 58 -2.09 3.99 -12.70
N HIS A 59 -0.81 4.22 -13.01
CA HIS A 59 -0.40 5.21 -14.01
C HIS A 59 -1.05 4.91 -15.36
N ASP A 60 -0.98 3.66 -15.83
CA ASP A 60 -1.60 3.26 -17.08
C ASP A 60 -3.12 3.45 -17.08
N ALA A 61 -3.78 3.16 -15.96
CA ALA A 61 -5.22 3.39 -15.80
C ALA A 61 -5.58 4.88 -15.86
N LEU A 62 -4.76 5.74 -15.22
CA LEU A 62 -4.94 7.19 -15.27
C LEU A 62 -4.76 7.76 -16.69
N GLN A 63 -3.77 7.25 -17.44
CA GLN A 63 -3.52 7.69 -18.82
C GLN A 63 -4.64 7.27 -19.79
N LYS A 64 -5.25 6.11 -19.58
CA LYS A 64 -6.35 5.60 -20.41
C LYS A 64 -7.68 6.31 -20.18
N ASN A 65 -7.84 6.98 -19.05
CA ASN A 65 -9.05 7.73 -18.76
C ASN A 65 -9.06 9.07 -19.52
N ASN A 66 -9.98 9.22 -20.46
CA ASN A 66 -10.12 10.42 -21.29
C ASN A 66 -11.05 11.48 -20.65
N SER A 67 -11.42 11.34 -19.38
CA SER A 67 -12.24 12.35 -18.70
C SER A 67 -11.55 13.72 -18.69
N PRO A 68 -12.30 14.81 -18.91
CA PRO A 68 -11.78 16.17 -18.83
C PRO A 68 -11.55 16.64 -17.38
N ARG A 69 -12.04 15.89 -16.39
CA ARG A 69 -11.88 16.21 -14.97
C ARG A 69 -10.45 15.98 -14.51
N PRO A 70 -10.00 16.69 -13.47
CA PRO A 70 -8.75 16.36 -12.81
C PRO A 70 -8.80 14.93 -12.25
N LYS A 71 -7.68 14.23 -12.34
CA LYS A 71 -7.55 12.82 -11.94
C LYS A 71 -6.52 12.68 -10.86
N ALA A 72 -6.82 11.84 -9.87
CA ALA A 72 -5.90 11.54 -8.78
C ALA A 72 -6.03 10.09 -8.32
N LEU A 73 -5.04 9.65 -7.59
CA LEU A 73 -5.07 8.39 -6.85
C LEU A 73 -5.78 8.59 -5.51
N ALA A 74 -6.47 7.59 -5.03
CA ALA A 74 -7.09 7.63 -3.71
C ALA A 74 -6.92 6.32 -2.95
N VAL A 75 -6.75 6.44 -1.64
CA VAL A 75 -6.63 5.32 -0.69
C VAL A 75 -7.40 5.66 0.59
N THR A 76 -7.70 4.66 1.40
CA THR A 76 -8.57 4.81 2.57
C THR A 76 -7.86 4.71 3.91
N ASN A 77 -6.53 4.60 3.90
CA ASN A 77 -5.74 4.60 5.13
C ASN A 77 -4.35 5.18 4.90
N TRP A 78 -3.74 5.67 5.96
CA TRP A 78 -2.44 6.34 5.95
C TRP A 78 -1.28 5.40 5.57
N THR A 79 -1.35 4.12 5.93
CA THR A 79 -0.29 3.14 5.61
C THR A 79 -0.21 2.92 4.10
N MET A 80 -1.36 2.70 3.46
CA MET A 80 -1.44 2.60 2.00
C MET A 80 -1.07 3.93 1.36
N GLY A 81 -1.53 5.06 1.90
CA GLY A 81 -1.22 6.40 1.43
C GLY A 81 0.27 6.66 1.35
N SER A 82 1.02 6.37 2.41
CA SER A 82 2.47 6.53 2.45
C SER A 82 3.17 5.72 1.35
N ARG A 83 2.75 4.47 1.14
CA ARG A 83 3.32 3.58 0.12
C ARG A 83 2.98 4.06 -1.29
N VAL A 84 1.69 4.36 -1.54
CA VAL A 84 1.24 4.85 -2.85
C VAL A 84 1.93 6.16 -3.20
N MET A 85 2.05 7.11 -2.28
CA MET A 85 2.79 8.35 -2.49
C MET A 85 4.25 8.09 -2.86
N TYR A 86 4.95 7.22 -2.12
CA TYR A 86 6.35 6.92 -2.36
C TYR A 86 6.57 6.29 -3.74
N TYR A 87 5.81 5.26 -4.09
CA TYR A 87 5.97 4.56 -5.37
C TYR A 87 5.41 5.34 -6.56
N ASN A 88 4.54 6.33 -6.31
CA ASN A 88 4.01 7.23 -7.34
C ASN A 88 4.95 8.43 -7.65
N LEU A 89 6.00 8.65 -6.87
CA LEU A 89 6.96 9.75 -7.10
C LEU A 89 7.43 9.87 -8.57
N PRO A 90 7.78 8.77 -9.29
CA PRO A 90 8.20 8.85 -10.68
C PRO A 90 7.12 9.36 -11.64
N TYR A 91 5.85 9.21 -11.28
CA TYR A 91 4.70 9.55 -12.12
C TYR A 91 4.10 10.91 -11.78
N GLY A 92 4.31 11.40 -10.57
CA GLY A 92 3.88 12.72 -10.12
C GLY A 92 2.36 12.91 -10.00
N HIS A 93 1.57 11.82 -9.90
CA HIS A 93 0.13 11.94 -9.69
C HIS A 93 -0.20 12.40 -8.27
N GLU A 94 -1.24 13.18 -8.12
CA GLU A 94 -1.79 13.56 -6.83
C GLU A 94 -2.39 12.33 -6.13
N VAL A 95 -2.20 12.22 -4.82
CA VAL A 95 -2.70 11.10 -4.01
C VAL A 95 -3.50 11.66 -2.86
N PHE A 96 -4.77 11.27 -2.75
CA PHE A 96 -5.63 11.60 -1.63
C PHE A 96 -5.76 10.41 -0.68
N VAL A 97 -5.59 10.68 0.60
CA VAL A 97 -5.86 9.72 1.69
C VAL A 97 -7.21 10.10 2.29
N LEU A 98 -8.21 9.24 2.10
CA LEU A 98 -9.58 9.45 2.56
C LEU A 98 -9.82 8.57 3.79
N ASP A 99 -9.07 8.80 4.84
CA ASP A 99 -9.23 8.09 6.12
C ASP A 99 -10.34 8.78 6.95
N PHE A 100 -11.06 8.00 7.74
CA PHE A 100 -12.08 8.50 8.68
C PHE A 100 -11.48 9.02 9.99
N ARG A 101 -10.19 8.81 10.20
CA ARG A 101 -9.44 9.26 11.37
C ARG A 101 -8.59 10.46 11.00
N GLN A 102 -8.60 11.48 11.86
CA GLN A 102 -7.68 12.60 11.71
C GLN A 102 -6.23 12.12 11.84
N ASP A 103 -5.44 12.35 10.82
CA ASP A 103 -4.03 12.03 10.78
C ASP A 103 -3.19 13.14 10.13
N GLN A 104 -1.92 12.87 9.89
CA GLN A 104 -1.02 13.86 9.28
C GLN A 104 -1.39 14.19 7.83
N PHE A 105 -2.08 13.30 7.12
CA PHE A 105 -2.48 13.55 5.75
C PHE A 105 -3.56 14.63 5.66
N ASP A 106 -4.44 14.75 6.67
CA ASP A 106 -5.42 15.85 6.74
C ASP A 106 -4.73 17.22 6.81
N ILE A 107 -3.55 17.28 7.44
CA ILE A 107 -2.75 18.51 7.53
C ILE A 107 -1.99 18.78 6.21
N TRP A 108 -1.50 17.73 5.55
CA TRP A 108 -0.70 17.85 4.32
C TRP A 108 -1.56 18.00 3.07
N GLN A 109 -2.77 17.45 3.07
CA GLN A 109 -3.73 17.58 1.98
C GLN A 109 -4.38 18.97 2.03
N THR A 110 -3.83 19.92 1.30
CA THR A 110 -4.35 21.30 1.23
C THR A 110 -5.48 21.47 0.21
N LYS A 111 -5.72 20.45 -0.63
CA LYS A 111 -6.76 20.47 -1.65
C LYS A 111 -7.90 19.54 -1.29
N SER A 112 -9.13 19.93 -1.66
CA SER A 112 -10.27 19.03 -1.62
C SER A 112 -10.22 18.06 -2.81
N PRO A 113 -10.52 16.78 -2.61
CA PRO A 113 -10.68 15.81 -3.69
C PRO A 113 -12.01 15.93 -4.44
N GLU A 114 -12.91 16.83 -4.02
CA GLU A 114 -14.22 17.02 -4.67
C GLU A 114 -14.07 17.48 -6.12
N GLY A 115 -14.87 16.90 -7.00
CA GLY A 115 -14.83 17.16 -8.44
C GLY A 115 -13.76 16.37 -9.21
N TYR A 116 -12.90 15.62 -8.52
CA TYR A 116 -11.92 14.76 -9.16
C TYR A 116 -12.52 13.42 -9.59
N ASP A 117 -11.95 12.85 -10.64
CA ASP A 117 -12.06 11.42 -10.90
C ASP A 117 -10.98 10.70 -10.08
N LEU A 118 -11.38 9.96 -9.06
CA LEU A 118 -10.47 9.28 -8.13
C LEU A 118 -10.30 7.81 -8.49
N LEU A 119 -9.05 7.38 -8.65
CA LEU A 119 -8.69 5.98 -8.85
C LEU A 119 -8.28 5.34 -7.53
N PHE A 120 -9.11 4.44 -7.02
CA PHE A 120 -8.87 3.71 -5.79
C PHE A 120 -8.04 2.46 -6.01
N TYR A 121 -7.15 2.18 -5.06
CA TYR A 121 -6.43 0.91 -4.94
C TYR A 121 -7.22 -0.02 -4.02
N ASN A 122 -7.91 -0.99 -4.58
CA ASN A 122 -8.50 -2.07 -3.80
C ASN A 122 -7.59 -3.28 -3.85
N THR A 123 -6.97 -3.62 -2.73
CA THR A 123 -6.12 -4.79 -2.62
C THR A 123 -6.86 -5.95 -1.94
N LYS A 124 -6.30 -7.15 -2.00
CA LYS A 124 -6.85 -8.32 -1.30
C LYS A 124 -7.03 -8.09 0.20
N PHE A 125 -6.17 -7.28 0.80
CA PHE A 125 -6.12 -7.07 2.26
C PHE A 125 -6.71 -5.73 2.69
N GLU A 126 -6.73 -4.76 1.79
CA GLU A 126 -7.25 -3.41 2.03
C GLU A 126 -8.13 -3.02 0.85
N ASN A 127 -9.42 -3.05 1.05
CA ASN A 127 -10.39 -2.67 0.04
C ASN A 127 -11.51 -1.79 0.63
N ILE A 128 -12.14 -1.04 -0.24
CA ILE A 128 -13.34 -0.28 0.06
C ILE A 128 -14.39 -0.57 -1.00
N ASP A 129 -15.61 -0.74 -0.58
CA ASP A 129 -16.75 -0.69 -1.49
C ASP A 129 -17.05 0.78 -1.84
N VAL A 130 -16.39 1.24 -2.92
CA VAL A 130 -16.47 2.63 -3.41
C VAL A 130 -17.93 3.02 -3.64
N GLN A 131 -18.74 2.12 -4.23
CA GLN A 131 -20.14 2.38 -4.53
C GLN A 131 -20.99 2.55 -3.27
N ARG A 132 -20.66 1.82 -2.21
CA ARG A 132 -21.40 1.85 -0.95
C ARG A 132 -21.09 3.09 -0.10
N PHE A 133 -19.82 3.45 -0.02
CA PHE A 133 -19.35 4.45 0.96
C PHE A 133 -19.10 5.84 0.39
N LEU A 134 -18.95 5.97 -0.93
CA LEU A 134 -18.59 7.25 -1.54
C LEU A 134 -19.71 7.79 -2.43
N LEU A 135 -19.80 9.11 -2.49
CA LEU A 135 -20.66 9.82 -3.43
C LEU A 135 -19.86 10.10 -4.70
N CYS A 136 -20.24 9.42 -5.77
CA CYS A 136 -19.67 9.53 -7.11
C CYS A 136 -20.80 9.60 -8.13
N ASP A 137 -20.60 10.27 -9.26
CA ASP A 137 -21.57 10.23 -10.38
C ASP A 137 -21.71 8.81 -10.92
N SER A 138 -20.59 8.10 -11.01
CA SER A 138 -20.54 6.68 -11.40
C SER A 138 -19.29 6.01 -10.83
N VAL A 139 -19.36 4.69 -10.73
CA VAL A 139 -18.24 3.83 -10.31
C VAL A 139 -17.95 2.82 -11.41
N SER A 140 -16.72 2.64 -11.78
CA SER A 140 -16.29 1.67 -12.78
C SER A 140 -14.96 1.01 -12.42
N VAL A 141 -14.78 -0.24 -12.84
CA VAL A 141 -13.52 -0.96 -12.67
C VAL A 141 -12.59 -0.59 -13.83
N ALA A 142 -11.38 -0.15 -13.52
CA ALA A 142 -10.36 0.21 -14.50
C ALA A 142 -9.44 -0.97 -14.86
N GLY A 143 -9.55 -2.08 -14.14
CA GLY A 143 -8.71 -3.25 -14.30
C GLY A 143 -8.09 -3.68 -12.99
N GLY A 144 -7.13 -4.59 -13.08
CA GLY A 144 -6.43 -5.09 -11.89
C GLY A 144 -5.30 -6.02 -12.28
N MET A 145 -4.53 -6.45 -11.28
CA MET A 145 -3.45 -7.42 -11.47
C MET A 145 -3.24 -8.27 -10.23
N ASP A 146 -2.75 -9.48 -10.47
CA ASP A 146 -2.23 -10.34 -9.41
C ASP A 146 -0.73 -10.07 -9.24
N LEU A 147 -0.31 -9.91 -8.00
CA LEU A 147 1.09 -9.77 -7.62
C LEU A 147 1.65 -11.13 -7.23
N THR A 148 2.63 -11.60 -7.97
CA THR A 148 3.19 -12.94 -7.76
C THR A 148 4.68 -12.88 -7.42
N ILE A 149 5.12 -13.78 -6.54
CA ILE A 149 6.52 -14.03 -6.21
C ILE A 149 6.77 -15.52 -6.30
N ASN A 150 7.76 -15.93 -7.09
CA ASN A 150 8.10 -17.33 -7.29
C ASN A 150 6.88 -18.19 -7.67
N GLY A 151 5.96 -17.63 -8.49
CA GLY A 151 4.75 -18.30 -8.93
C GLY A 151 3.63 -18.44 -7.89
N SER A 152 3.78 -17.83 -6.72
CA SER A 152 2.70 -17.74 -5.71
C SER A 152 2.11 -16.35 -5.68
N LYS A 153 0.79 -16.25 -5.61
CA LYS A 153 0.09 -14.98 -5.45
C LYS A 153 0.32 -14.46 -4.03
N VAL A 154 0.87 -13.25 -3.93
CA VAL A 154 1.13 -12.60 -2.63
C VAL A 154 0.12 -11.52 -2.32
N ASN A 155 -0.40 -10.86 -3.35
CA ASN A 155 -1.45 -9.84 -3.24
C ASN A 155 -2.17 -9.74 -4.59
N SER A 156 -3.24 -8.98 -4.63
CA SER A 156 -3.90 -8.55 -5.86
C SER A 156 -4.36 -7.10 -5.68
N VAL A 157 -4.44 -6.36 -6.76
CA VAL A 157 -5.01 -5.03 -6.78
C VAL A 157 -6.08 -4.94 -7.85
N GLU A 158 -7.18 -4.30 -7.54
CA GLU A 158 -8.20 -3.85 -8.45
C GLU A 158 -8.25 -2.33 -8.41
N TYR A 159 -8.26 -1.70 -9.58
CA TYR A 159 -8.38 -0.26 -9.70
C TYR A 159 -9.85 0.10 -9.95
N VAL A 160 -10.39 0.94 -9.07
CA VAL A 160 -11.80 1.32 -9.13
C VAL A 160 -11.92 2.84 -9.26
N TRP A 161 -12.56 3.30 -10.31
CA TRP A 161 -12.88 4.70 -10.51
C TRP A 161 -14.10 5.12 -9.70
N CYS A 162 -13.97 6.23 -9.00
CA CYS A 162 -15.05 7.08 -8.54
C CYS A 162 -15.04 8.34 -9.42
N HIS A 163 -15.95 8.42 -10.36
CA HIS A 163 -16.04 9.58 -11.23
C HIS A 163 -16.77 10.71 -10.53
N ASN A 164 -16.19 11.91 -10.58
CA ASN A 164 -16.71 13.11 -9.93
C ASN A 164 -17.02 12.87 -8.44
N TYR A 165 -15.98 12.68 -7.67
CA TYR A 165 -16.10 12.48 -6.23
C TYR A 165 -16.77 13.71 -5.57
N GLN A 166 -17.77 13.48 -4.73
CA GLN A 166 -18.58 14.51 -4.07
C GLN A 166 -18.59 14.37 -2.54
N GLY A 167 -17.83 13.42 -2.00
CA GLY A 167 -17.77 13.20 -0.55
C GLY A 167 -18.09 11.76 -0.12
N VAL A 168 -18.27 11.59 1.17
CA VAL A 168 -18.58 10.31 1.82
C VAL A 168 -20.09 10.22 2.05
N LYS A 169 -20.68 9.05 1.80
CA LYS A 169 -22.09 8.79 2.16
C LYS A 169 -22.24 8.76 3.67
N LYS A 170 -23.21 9.47 4.18
CA LYS A 170 -23.59 9.49 5.60
C LYS A 170 -24.48 8.31 5.97
#